data_27850026983af35f2db4f6947c127f44
#
_entry.id   27850026983af35f2db4f6947c127f44
#
_cell.length_a   1.000
_cell.length_b   1.000
_cell.length_c   1.000
_cell.angle_alpha   90.00
_cell.angle_beta   90.00
_cell.angle_gamma   90.00
#
_symmetry.space_group_name_H-M   'P 1'
#
loop_
_entity.id
_entity.type
_entity.pdbx_description
1 polymer ?
#
loop_
_entity_poly.entity_id
_entity_poly.type
_entity_poly.pdbx_seq_one_letter_code
_entity_poly.pdbx_strand_id
1 'polypeptide(L)' 'LDANSAQQRYAAATEKLKSTQTSYELIQEQFNLGMKNTVELLTEKSNLLSAQQETLQAKYMAILNMQLLKFYQGEKIEL' A
#
# COMPACT_ATOMS: atom_id res chain seq x y z
N LEU A 1 -4.56 17.39 6.33
CA LEU A 1 -3.47 16.44 6.06
C LEU A 1 -2.37 17.13 5.28
N ASP A 2 -1.18 17.19 5.81
CA ASP A 2 -0.05 17.72 5.10
C ASP A 2 0.63 16.66 4.24
N ALA A 3 1.54 17.06 3.36
CA ALA A 3 2.24 16.15 2.45
C ALA A 3 3.11 15.16 3.22
N ASN A 4 3.61 15.56 4.38
CA ASN A 4 4.46 14.72 5.22
C ASN A 4 3.68 13.52 5.77
N SER A 5 2.46 13.76 6.26
CA SER A 5 1.60 12.68 6.75
C SER A 5 1.25 11.70 5.65
N ALA A 6 0.96 12.20 4.45
CA ALA A 6 0.63 11.35 3.30
C ALA A 6 1.82 10.49 2.90
N GLN A 7 3.03 11.05 2.91
CA GLN A 7 4.24 10.30 2.60
C GLN A 7 4.53 9.24 3.65
N GLN A 8 4.32 9.55 4.92
CA GLN A 8 4.51 8.59 6.01
C GLN A 8 3.52 7.43 5.89
N ARG A 9 2.28 7.71 5.53
CA ARG A 9 1.27 6.68 5.31
C ARG A 9 1.65 5.78 4.13
N TYR A 10 2.15 6.37 3.06
CA TYR A 10 2.59 5.61 1.91
C TYR A 10 3.77 4.71 2.25
N ALA A 11 4.75 5.22 2.99
CA ALA A 11 5.90 4.42 3.44
C ALA A 11 5.45 3.26 4.32
N ALA A 12 4.55 3.52 5.29
CA ALA A 12 4.02 2.49 6.17
C ALA A 12 3.24 1.43 5.39
N ALA A 13 2.41 1.86 4.43
CA ALA A 13 1.64 0.95 3.60
C ALA A 13 2.55 0.08 2.73
N THR A 14 3.63 0.65 2.20
CA THR A 14 4.61 -0.07 1.40
C THR A 14 5.32 -1.14 2.23
N GLU A 15 5.70 -0.82 3.47
CA GLU A 15 6.31 -1.78 4.39
C GLU A 15 5.35 -2.91 4.71
N LYS A 16 4.09 -2.59 5.01
CA LYS A 16 3.06 -3.57 5.29
C LYS A 16 2.82 -4.48 4.08
N LEU A 17 2.78 -3.90 2.89
CA LEU A 17 2.62 -4.68 1.65
C LEU A 17 3.77 -5.66 1.47
N LYS A 18 5.00 -5.21 1.69
CA LYS A 18 6.17 -6.05 1.55
C LYS A 18 6.13 -7.22 2.54
N SER A 19 5.78 -6.96 3.79
CA SER A 19 5.65 -8.00 4.81
C SER A 19 4.55 -9.00 4.46
N THR A 20 3.40 -8.50 4.01
CA THR A 20 2.25 -9.32 3.63
C THR A 20 2.58 -10.18 2.41
N GLN A 21 3.30 -9.62 1.46
CA GLN A 21 3.73 -10.35 0.27
C GLN A 21 4.67 -11.49 0.64
N THR A 22 5.62 -11.24 1.53
CA THR A 22 6.53 -12.28 2.03
C THR A 22 5.77 -13.38 2.74
N SER A 23 4.79 -13.02 3.59
CA SER A 23 3.94 -14.00 4.27
C SER A 23 3.15 -14.84 3.28
N TYR A 24 2.59 -14.20 2.25
CA TYR A 24 1.83 -14.92 1.23
C TYR A 24 2.71 -15.92 0.49
N GLU A 25 3.90 -15.51 0.10
CA GLU A 25 4.84 -16.39 -0.60
C GLU A 25 5.20 -17.61 0.25
N LEU A 26 5.42 -17.40 1.55
CA LEU A 26 5.71 -18.47 2.49
C LEU A 26 4.54 -19.44 2.62
N ILE A 27 3.32 -18.92 2.78
CA ILE A 27 2.11 -19.74 2.89
C ILE A 27 1.87 -20.51 1.60
N GLN A 28 2.11 -19.88 0.45
CA GLN A 28 1.96 -20.53 -0.85
C GLN A 28 2.93 -21.71 -0.98
N GLU A 29 4.17 -21.52 -0.56
CA GLU A 29 5.16 -22.59 -0.58
C GLU A 29 4.74 -23.74 0.34
N GLN A 30 4.28 -23.42 1.55
CA GLN A 30 3.79 -24.42 2.49
C GLN A 30 2.54 -25.15 1.96
N PHE A 31 1.67 -24.44 1.27
CA PHE A 31 0.52 -25.05 0.61
C PHE A 31 0.95 -26.05 -0.45
N ASN A 32 1.93 -25.70 -1.26
CA ASN A 32 2.46 -26.58 -2.30
C ASN A 32 3.09 -27.84 -1.71
N LEU A 33 3.63 -27.75 -0.49
CA LEU A 33 4.18 -28.88 0.25
C LEU A 33 3.13 -29.67 1.02
N GLY A 34 1.86 -29.28 0.95
CA GLY A 34 0.77 -29.93 1.64
C GLY A 34 0.67 -29.60 3.13
N MET A 35 1.38 -28.58 3.59
CA MET A 35 1.40 -28.18 5.00
C MET A 35 0.30 -27.21 5.40
N LYS A 36 -0.33 -26.56 4.42
CA LYS A 36 -1.41 -25.59 4.63
C LYS A 36 -2.61 -25.93 3.78
N ASN A 37 -3.81 -25.54 4.25
CA ASN A 37 -5.04 -25.79 3.51
C ASN A 37 -5.41 -24.59 2.63
N THR A 38 -6.40 -24.79 1.76
CA THR A 38 -6.86 -23.76 0.80
C THR A 38 -7.39 -22.53 1.50
N VAL A 39 -8.06 -22.69 2.66
CA VAL A 39 -8.63 -21.57 3.41
C VAL A 39 -7.53 -20.65 3.89
N GLU A 40 -6.44 -21.19 4.41
CA GLU A 40 -5.30 -20.39 4.86
C GLU A 40 -4.66 -19.63 3.71
N LEU A 41 -4.50 -20.26 2.55
CA LEU A 41 -3.96 -19.63 1.36
C LEU A 41 -4.85 -18.49 0.88
N LEU A 42 -6.16 -18.71 0.83
CA LEU A 42 -7.12 -17.69 0.42
C LEU A 42 -7.16 -16.51 1.38
N THR A 43 -7.05 -16.78 2.69
CA THR A 43 -7.00 -15.72 3.70
C THR A 43 -5.78 -14.84 3.50
N GLU A 44 -4.61 -15.43 3.28
CA GLU A 44 -3.39 -14.66 3.03
C GLU A 44 -3.45 -13.90 1.72
N LYS A 45 -4.05 -14.49 0.69
CA LYS A 45 -4.25 -13.80 -0.59
C LYS A 45 -5.15 -12.59 -0.41
N SER A 46 -6.23 -12.72 0.36
CA SER A 46 -7.12 -11.61 0.67
C SER A 46 -6.39 -10.49 1.41
N ASN A 47 -5.56 -10.84 2.38
CA ASN A 47 -4.75 -9.87 3.10
C ASN A 47 -3.77 -9.14 2.18
N LEU A 48 -3.16 -9.87 1.23
CA LEU A 48 -2.26 -9.28 0.26
C LEU A 48 -2.99 -8.28 -0.64
N LEU A 49 -4.18 -8.64 -1.11
CA LEU A 49 -4.98 -7.74 -1.95
C LEU A 49 -5.38 -6.48 -1.20
N SER A 50 -5.78 -6.62 0.07
CA SER A 50 -6.10 -5.47 0.91
C SER A 50 -4.88 -4.56 1.10
N ALA A 51 -3.71 -5.14 1.34
CA ALA A 51 -2.48 -4.36 1.50
C ALA A 51 -2.10 -3.64 0.20
N GLN A 52 -2.30 -4.27 -0.95
CA GLN A 52 -2.07 -3.65 -2.25
C GLN A 52 -3.00 -2.46 -2.46
N GLN A 53 -4.28 -2.60 -2.11
CA GLN A 53 -5.25 -1.51 -2.22
C GLN A 53 -4.91 -0.36 -1.29
N GLU A 54 -4.52 -0.64 -0.06
CA GLU A 54 -4.10 0.39 0.89
C GLU A 54 -2.89 1.16 0.37
N THR A 55 -1.91 0.45 -0.18
CA THR A 55 -0.71 1.07 -0.73
C THR A 55 -1.06 1.95 -1.93
N LEU A 56 -1.94 1.49 -2.79
CA LEU A 56 -2.38 2.24 -3.95
C LEU A 56 -3.11 3.52 -3.54
N GLN A 57 -4.01 3.43 -2.57
CA GLN A 57 -4.72 4.58 -2.05
C GLN A 57 -3.77 5.59 -1.40
N ALA A 58 -2.82 5.11 -0.62
CA ALA A 58 -1.84 5.98 0.01
C ALA A 58 -0.97 6.68 -1.04
N LYS A 59 -0.62 5.99 -2.11
CA LYS A 59 0.15 6.55 -3.21
C LYS A 59 -0.64 7.67 -3.89
N TYR A 60 -1.91 7.42 -4.21
CA TYR A 60 -2.74 8.44 -4.85
C TYR A 60 -2.93 9.65 -3.96
N MET A 61 -3.12 9.46 -2.66
CA MET A 61 -3.26 10.58 -1.74
C MET A 61 -1.98 11.41 -1.65
N ALA A 62 -0.82 10.75 -1.65
CA ALA A 62 0.45 11.45 -1.65
C ALA A 62 0.63 12.28 -2.92
N ILE A 63 0.28 11.72 -4.08
CA ILE A 63 0.35 12.41 -5.36
C ILE A 63 -0.61 13.60 -5.39
N LEU A 64 -1.85 13.39 -4.95
CA LEU A 64 -2.84 14.46 -4.91
C LEU A 64 -2.41 15.61 -4.02
N ASN A 65 -1.87 15.32 -2.85
CA ASN A 65 -1.38 16.36 -1.95
C ASN A 65 -0.24 17.15 -2.56
N MET A 66 0.67 16.49 -3.26
CA MET A 66 1.75 17.17 -3.96
C MET A 66 1.24 18.04 -5.09
N GLN A 67 0.25 17.58 -5.84
CA GLN A 67 -0.33 18.34 -6.94
C GLN A 67 -1.09 19.55 -6.42
N LEU A 68 -1.85 19.40 -5.35
CA LEU A 68 -2.55 20.52 -4.73
C LEU A 68 -1.59 21.58 -4.25
N LEU A 69 -0.48 21.16 -3.66
CA LEU A 69 0.55 22.11 -3.19
C LEU A 69 1.13 22.90 -4.36
N LYS A 70 1.44 22.22 -5.45
CA LYS A 70 1.94 22.86 -6.67
C LYS A 70 0.91 23.82 -7.26
N PHE A 71 -0.34 23.44 -7.27
CA PHE A 71 -1.42 24.26 -7.76
C PHE A 71 -1.53 25.58 -6.97
N TYR A 72 -1.51 25.48 -5.65
CA TYR A 72 -1.57 26.67 -4.81
C TYR A 72 -0.36 27.57 -4.99
N GLN A 73 0.82 26.99 -5.14
CA GLN A 73 2.03 27.78 -5.40
C GLN A 73 1.97 28.47 -6.76
N GLY A 74 1.49 27.77 -7.78
CA GLY A 74 1.31 28.34 -9.10
C GLY A 74 0.32 29.48 -9.10
N GLU A 75 -0.77 29.32 -8.38
CA GLU A 75 -1.80 30.36 -8.25
C GLU A 75 -1.25 31.62 -7.58
N LYS A 76 -0.43 31.46 -6.55
CA LYS A 76 0.23 32.60 -5.89
C LYS A 76 1.19 33.34 -6.82
N ILE A 77 1.87 32.61 -7.67
CA ILE A 77 2.82 33.20 -8.61
C ILE A 77 2.09 34.01 -9.67
N GLU A 78 0.94 33.55 -10.11
CA GLU A 78 0.14 34.25 -11.12
C GLU A 78 -0.50 35.53 -10.59
N LEU A 79 -0.74 35.63 -9.32
CA LEU A 79 -1.31 36.81 -8.72
C LEU A 79 -0.29 37.94 -8.58
#